data_517fdb1237533f7bca13b9330ed7b377
#
_entry.id   517fdb1237533f7bca13b9330ed7b377
#
_cell.length_a   1.000
_cell.length_b   1.000
_cell.length_c   1.000
_cell.angle_alpha   90.00
_cell.angle_beta   90.00
_cell.angle_gamma   90.00
#
_symmetry.space_group_name_H-M   'P 1'
#
loop_
_entity.id
_entity.type
_entity.pdbx_description
1 polymer ?
#
loop_
_entity_poly.entity_id
_entity_poly.type
_entity_poly.pdbx_seq_one_letter_code
_entity_poly.pdbx_strand_id
1 'polypeptide(L)'
;MLEWDLSALFHDKEALQNFTQDQIQQSLNFKKNYENKLYTLNTNEFLQALKDYENLNQALGKIMTYVYLLFAKNTQNGSFYAQYEEECKKIEENLLFFELEFCELTPEKSQEFTTFCKDYDFYLSNLLQNKRYNLSKNEERIMLYLSNTGANAFSRLFDESMSALKIPFEGKKLSEEEVLSKMYDEDRKIRKKAAKKFSKVLQKNSRLLSFIINMIKTERKNISLLRGYENAEISRHISNQISQKSVDSLIASAQKHFNLVSQFYKRKKQILGYDELKDYDRYAPIGKEASFDFKTSKNIVLEAFQAFSPQFYDIAKNAFDQGWIDVYPQENKQGGAFSHSATSDAHPFVLLNYTNKRRDLFTLAHELGHTIHQKLSYNVSYLNQNTPLTTAETASVFAEMLVFDFIKDKLKKEELLSLYANKIEDIFATFYRQINFTCFERRLHAQENELSTEEINKIWMEESQKMFQDSVKLTKNYASWWSYIPHFIHSPFYCYAYAYAQLLVLALYGLYKSKKCENFKELYIKMLSLGGSVSPKELVGMFGFDIEDKNFWEIGIKEIQKLINEFMELQSC
;
A
#
# COMPACT_ATOMS: atom_id res chain seq x y z
N MET A 1 -15.89 -6.86 -22.46
CA MET A 1 -16.60 -7.54 -21.34
C MET A 1 -16.56 -6.62 -20.13
N LEU A 2 -17.56 -6.69 -19.24
CA LEU A 2 -17.63 -5.85 -18.02
C LEU A 2 -17.45 -6.70 -16.74
N GLU A 3 -17.12 -7.96 -16.93
CA GLU A 3 -16.70 -8.93 -15.93
C GLU A 3 -15.41 -9.59 -16.39
N TRP A 4 -14.57 -10.03 -15.45
CA TRP A 4 -13.33 -10.71 -15.79
C TRP A 4 -13.55 -12.15 -16.30
N ASP A 5 -12.64 -12.60 -17.15
CA ASP A 5 -12.55 -13.97 -17.64
C ASP A 5 -11.37 -14.68 -16.94
N LEU A 6 -11.66 -15.65 -16.09
CA LEU A 6 -10.65 -16.37 -15.32
C LEU A 6 -10.05 -17.59 -16.05
N SER A 7 -10.48 -17.84 -17.29
CA SER A 7 -10.02 -19.01 -18.07
C SER A 7 -8.52 -19.02 -18.35
N ALA A 8 -7.86 -17.85 -18.30
CA ALA A 8 -6.40 -17.73 -18.37
C ALA A 8 -5.68 -18.38 -17.19
N LEU A 9 -6.36 -18.54 -16.04
CA LEU A 9 -5.85 -19.25 -14.88
C LEU A 9 -6.28 -20.73 -14.93
N PHE A 10 -7.58 -20.98 -14.83
CA PHE A 10 -8.17 -22.32 -14.93
C PHE A 10 -9.53 -22.26 -15.63
N HIS A 11 -9.81 -23.24 -16.49
CA HIS A 11 -11.11 -23.31 -17.18
C HIS A 11 -12.26 -23.64 -16.23
N ASP A 12 -11.99 -24.47 -15.22
CA ASP A 12 -12.97 -24.92 -14.24
C ASP A 12 -12.32 -25.39 -12.93
N LYS A 13 -13.15 -25.79 -11.98
CA LYS A 13 -12.70 -26.27 -10.66
C LYS A 13 -12.02 -27.64 -10.72
N GLU A 14 -12.32 -28.48 -11.71
CA GLU A 14 -11.69 -29.78 -11.88
C GLU A 14 -10.24 -29.61 -12.36
N ALA A 15 -9.99 -28.71 -13.31
CA ALA A 15 -8.66 -28.33 -13.76
C ALA A 15 -7.81 -27.77 -12.60
N LEU A 16 -8.40 -26.90 -11.76
CA LEU A 16 -7.75 -26.39 -10.56
C LEU A 16 -7.38 -27.52 -9.59
N GLN A 17 -8.31 -28.44 -9.31
CA GLN A 17 -8.09 -29.54 -8.37
C GLN A 17 -6.97 -30.46 -8.85
N ASN A 18 -7.01 -30.87 -10.11
CA ASN A 18 -5.99 -31.74 -10.70
C ASN A 18 -4.61 -31.08 -10.68
N PHE A 19 -4.54 -29.80 -11.06
CA PHE A 19 -3.30 -29.02 -10.99
C PHE A 19 -2.76 -28.93 -9.56
N THR A 20 -3.61 -28.64 -8.58
CA THR A 20 -3.19 -28.51 -7.17
C THR A 20 -2.60 -29.83 -6.65
N GLN A 21 -3.23 -30.97 -6.93
CA GLN A 21 -2.73 -32.29 -6.50
C GLN A 21 -1.39 -32.63 -7.16
N ASP A 22 -1.21 -32.27 -8.43
CA ASP A 22 0.08 -32.44 -9.12
C ASP A 22 1.16 -31.58 -8.46
N GLN A 23 0.87 -30.31 -8.13
CA GLN A 23 1.84 -29.42 -7.47
C GLN A 23 2.21 -29.90 -6.06
N ILE A 24 1.28 -30.46 -5.30
CA ILE A 24 1.61 -31.10 -4.00
C ILE A 24 2.62 -32.24 -4.20
N GLN A 25 2.40 -33.10 -5.21
CA GLN A 25 3.33 -34.19 -5.50
C GLN A 25 4.70 -33.68 -5.97
N GLN A 26 4.72 -32.64 -6.81
CA GLN A 26 5.97 -32.02 -7.27
C GLN A 26 6.75 -31.39 -6.10
N SER A 27 6.06 -30.74 -5.14
CA SER A 27 6.70 -30.17 -3.95
C SER A 27 7.33 -31.25 -3.05
N LEU A 28 6.69 -32.41 -2.91
CA LEU A 28 7.28 -33.56 -2.20
C LEU A 28 8.54 -34.06 -2.90
N ASN A 29 8.52 -34.15 -4.23
CA ASN A 29 9.70 -34.55 -5.02
C ASN A 29 10.82 -33.50 -4.89
N PHE A 30 10.49 -32.22 -4.94
CA PHE A 30 11.44 -31.13 -4.71
C PHE A 30 12.12 -31.26 -3.35
N LYS A 31 11.36 -31.43 -2.29
CA LYS A 31 11.89 -31.64 -0.95
C LYS A 31 12.82 -32.88 -0.89
N LYS A 32 12.37 -34.01 -1.41
CA LYS A 32 13.17 -35.25 -1.44
C LYS A 32 14.50 -35.08 -2.20
N ASN A 33 14.50 -34.28 -3.27
CA ASN A 33 15.67 -34.08 -4.11
C ASN A 33 16.68 -33.12 -3.48
N TYR A 34 16.23 -32.08 -2.78
CA TYR A 34 17.08 -30.94 -2.43
C TYR A 34 17.25 -30.70 -0.92
N GLU A 35 16.33 -31.13 -0.05
CA GLU A 35 16.44 -30.90 1.40
C GLU A 35 17.69 -31.54 1.99
N ASN A 36 18.44 -30.78 2.77
CA ASN A 36 19.75 -31.12 3.37
C ASN A 36 20.84 -31.44 2.33
N LYS A 37 20.73 -30.90 1.10
CA LYS A 37 21.68 -31.20 0.03
C LYS A 37 22.22 -29.96 -0.70
N LEU A 38 21.72 -28.76 -0.43
CA LEU A 38 22.11 -27.55 -1.17
C LEU A 38 23.62 -27.32 -1.14
N TYR A 39 24.29 -27.69 -0.04
CA TYR A 39 25.74 -27.53 0.12
C TYR A 39 26.56 -28.47 -0.82
N THR A 40 25.95 -29.55 -1.31
CA THR A 40 26.61 -30.50 -2.22
C THR A 40 26.45 -30.16 -3.69
N LEU A 41 25.51 -29.30 -4.04
CA LEU A 41 25.20 -28.97 -5.43
C LEU A 41 26.32 -28.16 -6.08
N ASN A 42 26.53 -28.38 -7.38
CA ASN A 42 27.27 -27.45 -8.21
C ASN A 42 26.37 -26.28 -8.67
N THR A 43 26.94 -25.31 -9.36
CA THR A 43 26.20 -24.08 -9.78
C THR A 43 25.04 -24.37 -10.73
N ASN A 44 25.17 -25.32 -11.65
CA ASN A 44 24.11 -25.70 -12.58
C ASN A 44 22.97 -26.44 -11.88
N GLU A 45 23.32 -27.36 -10.96
CA GLU A 45 22.33 -28.06 -10.14
C GLU A 45 21.58 -27.12 -9.21
N PHE A 46 22.28 -26.15 -8.61
CA PHE A 46 21.62 -25.12 -7.80
C PHE A 46 20.70 -24.22 -8.64
N LEU A 47 21.11 -23.79 -9.83
CA LEU A 47 20.25 -23.03 -10.73
C LEU A 47 18.99 -23.83 -11.11
N GLN A 48 19.11 -25.15 -11.32
CA GLN A 48 17.95 -25.98 -11.59
C GLN A 48 17.03 -26.07 -10.35
N ALA A 49 17.60 -26.27 -9.16
CA ALA A 49 16.83 -26.27 -7.91
C ALA A 49 16.10 -24.94 -7.67
N LEU A 50 16.75 -23.82 -7.98
CA LEU A 50 16.15 -22.48 -7.86
C LEU A 50 14.99 -22.26 -8.87
N LYS A 51 15.13 -22.77 -10.09
CA LYS A 51 14.04 -22.75 -11.08
C LYS A 51 12.87 -23.64 -10.67
N ASP A 52 13.15 -24.83 -10.13
CA ASP A 52 12.10 -25.73 -9.63
C ASP A 52 11.36 -25.08 -8.45
N TYR A 53 12.09 -24.40 -7.55
CA TYR A 53 11.54 -23.61 -6.46
C TYR A 53 10.66 -22.46 -6.96
N GLU A 54 11.13 -21.70 -7.94
CA GLU A 54 10.38 -20.62 -8.59
C GLU A 54 9.08 -21.13 -9.23
N ASN A 55 9.14 -22.22 -9.98
CA ASN A 55 7.97 -22.81 -10.64
C ASN A 55 6.89 -23.23 -9.63
N LEU A 56 7.29 -23.81 -8.51
CA LEU A 56 6.36 -24.19 -7.44
C LEU A 56 5.74 -22.95 -6.76
N ASN A 57 6.51 -21.89 -6.55
CA ASN A 57 5.99 -20.61 -6.04
C ASN A 57 5.03 -19.95 -7.04
N GLN A 58 5.33 -19.98 -8.34
CA GLN A 58 4.43 -19.49 -9.37
C GLN A 58 3.14 -20.30 -9.44
N ALA A 59 3.22 -21.62 -9.29
CA ALA A 59 2.05 -22.49 -9.23
C ALA A 59 1.17 -22.19 -8.00
N LEU A 60 1.77 -21.97 -6.82
CA LEU A 60 1.07 -21.48 -5.63
C LEU A 60 0.35 -20.16 -5.92
N GLY A 61 1.06 -19.19 -6.50
CA GLY A 61 0.49 -17.91 -6.89
C GLY A 61 -0.70 -18.07 -7.82
N LYS A 62 -0.62 -18.96 -8.82
CA LYS A 62 -1.70 -19.23 -9.77
C LYS A 62 -2.95 -19.82 -9.11
N ILE A 63 -2.78 -20.83 -8.25
CA ILE A 63 -3.86 -21.46 -7.48
C ILE A 63 -4.55 -20.41 -6.60
N MET A 64 -3.77 -19.70 -5.79
CA MET A 64 -4.30 -18.72 -4.84
C MET A 64 -4.95 -17.53 -5.52
N THR A 65 -4.42 -17.08 -6.66
CA THR A 65 -5.05 -16.04 -7.47
C THR A 65 -6.46 -16.45 -7.92
N TYR A 66 -6.62 -17.63 -8.48
CA TYR A 66 -7.91 -18.08 -8.97
C TYR A 66 -8.97 -18.17 -7.86
N VAL A 67 -8.63 -18.80 -6.76
CA VAL A 67 -9.58 -18.95 -5.63
C VAL A 67 -9.88 -17.60 -4.96
N TYR A 68 -8.89 -16.71 -4.86
CA TYR A 68 -9.09 -15.36 -4.35
C TYR A 68 -10.02 -14.53 -5.25
N LEU A 69 -9.84 -14.57 -6.57
CA LEU A 69 -10.69 -13.84 -7.51
C LEU A 69 -12.14 -14.35 -7.50
N LEU A 70 -12.35 -15.67 -7.36
CA LEU A 70 -13.69 -16.24 -7.16
C LEU A 70 -14.31 -15.77 -5.83
N PHE A 71 -13.52 -15.70 -4.76
CA PHE A 71 -13.95 -15.16 -3.47
C PHE A 71 -14.26 -13.67 -3.56
N ALA A 72 -13.40 -12.87 -4.17
CA ALA A 72 -13.60 -11.42 -4.32
C ALA A 72 -14.84 -11.09 -5.16
N LYS A 73 -15.14 -11.90 -6.19
CA LYS A 73 -16.37 -11.79 -7.00
C LYS A 73 -17.62 -12.15 -6.19
N ASN A 74 -17.52 -13.14 -5.31
CA ASN A 74 -18.60 -13.56 -4.41
C ASN A 74 -18.03 -14.10 -3.09
N THR A 75 -18.14 -13.32 -2.03
CA THR A 75 -17.61 -13.64 -0.70
C THR A 75 -18.25 -14.88 -0.04
N GLN A 76 -19.35 -15.40 -0.59
CA GLN A 76 -19.92 -16.68 -0.17
C GLN A 76 -19.00 -17.88 -0.50
N ASN A 77 -18.00 -17.70 -1.36
CA ASN A 77 -16.97 -18.71 -1.65
C ASN A 77 -15.88 -18.83 -0.55
N GLY A 78 -16.09 -18.28 0.65
CA GLY A 78 -15.09 -18.29 1.73
C GLY A 78 -14.64 -19.69 2.15
N SER A 79 -15.54 -20.69 2.19
CA SER A 79 -15.16 -22.08 2.49
C SER A 79 -14.30 -22.72 1.39
N PHE A 80 -14.57 -22.38 0.14
CA PHE A 80 -13.77 -22.83 -1.00
C PHE A 80 -12.37 -22.18 -0.97
N TYR A 81 -12.28 -20.89 -0.67
CA TYR A 81 -11.01 -20.20 -0.49
C TYR A 81 -10.18 -20.85 0.63
N ALA A 82 -10.77 -21.04 1.82
CA ALA A 82 -10.09 -21.64 2.96
C ALA A 82 -9.60 -23.09 2.69
N GLN A 83 -10.35 -23.87 1.90
CA GLN A 83 -9.91 -25.20 1.48
C GLN A 83 -8.58 -25.15 0.73
N TYR A 84 -8.45 -24.22 -0.23
CA TYR A 84 -7.22 -24.14 -1.03
C TYR A 84 -6.06 -23.47 -0.28
N GLU A 85 -6.33 -22.59 0.69
CA GLU A 85 -5.29 -22.15 1.63
C GLU A 85 -4.66 -23.33 2.36
N GLU A 86 -5.47 -24.29 2.81
CA GLU A 86 -4.96 -25.49 3.49
C GLU A 86 -4.22 -26.45 2.55
N GLU A 87 -4.68 -26.59 1.30
CA GLU A 87 -3.94 -27.38 0.30
C GLU A 87 -2.60 -26.74 -0.07
N CYS A 88 -2.55 -25.42 -0.23
CA CYS A 88 -1.34 -24.68 -0.54
C CYS A 88 -0.31 -24.72 0.59
N LYS A 89 -0.73 -24.72 1.86
CA LYS A 89 0.19 -24.92 3.00
C LYS A 89 1.04 -26.18 2.88
N LYS A 90 0.50 -27.26 2.32
CA LYS A 90 1.28 -28.51 2.12
C LYS A 90 2.47 -28.29 1.18
N ILE A 91 2.27 -27.44 0.15
CA ILE A 91 3.34 -27.08 -0.78
C ILE A 91 4.35 -26.15 -0.08
N GLU A 92 3.87 -25.11 0.61
CA GLU A 92 4.70 -24.16 1.35
C GLU A 92 5.60 -24.85 2.38
N GLU A 93 5.05 -25.80 3.16
CA GLU A 93 5.82 -26.58 4.13
C GLU A 93 6.95 -27.39 3.47
N ASN A 94 6.74 -27.89 2.25
CA ASN A 94 7.76 -28.60 1.51
C ASN A 94 8.83 -27.69 0.90
N LEU A 95 8.55 -26.39 0.72
CA LEU A 95 9.47 -25.40 0.18
C LEU A 95 10.29 -24.68 1.26
N LEU A 96 9.83 -24.65 2.50
CA LEU A 96 10.37 -23.85 3.60
C LEU A 96 11.88 -24.03 3.83
N PHE A 97 12.41 -25.24 3.59
CA PHE A 97 13.84 -25.52 3.81
C PHE A 97 14.77 -24.74 2.89
N PHE A 98 14.31 -24.39 1.66
CA PHE A 98 15.19 -23.93 0.59
C PHE A 98 15.90 -22.61 0.92
N GLU A 99 15.15 -21.59 1.33
CA GLU A 99 15.72 -20.30 1.73
C GLU A 99 16.58 -20.42 3.01
N LEU A 100 16.13 -21.22 3.97
CA LEU A 100 16.85 -21.42 5.22
C LEU A 100 18.20 -22.10 4.98
N GLU A 101 18.23 -23.19 4.21
CA GLU A 101 19.49 -23.89 3.88
C GLU A 101 20.42 -23.03 3.01
N PHE A 102 19.87 -22.24 2.07
CA PHE A 102 20.68 -21.28 1.32
C PHE A 102 21.37 -20.27 2.25
N CYS A 103 20.66 -19.76 3.23
CA CYS A 103 21.22 -18.87 4.25
C CYS A 103 22.27 -19.57 5.15
N GLU A 104 22.23 -20.89 5.32
CA GLU A 104 23.20 -21.65 6.13
C GLU A 104 24.48 -22.01 5.36
N LEU A 105 24.51 -21.84 4.03
CA LEU A 105 25.72 -22.10 3.22
C LEU A 105 26.90 -21.24 3.67
N THR A 106 28.13 -21.74 3.37
CA THR A 106 29.32 -20.92 3.61
C THR A 106 29.30 -19.64 2.74
N PRO A 107 29.96 -18.56 3.19
CA PRO A 107 30.00 -17.31 2.42
C PRO A 107 30.50 -17.51 0.99
N GLU A 108 31.53 -18.37 0.80
CA GLU A 108 32.12 -18.67 -0.50
C GLU A 108 31.10 -19.36 -1.41
N LYS A 109 30.35 -20.35 -0.87
CA LYS A 109 29.38 -21.15 -1.63
C LYS A 109 28.15 -20.31 -2.00
N SER A 110 27.62 -19.54 -1.07
CA SER A 110 26.48 -18.66 -1.33
C SER A 110 26.84 -17.58 -2.34
N GLN A 111 28.06 -17.00 -2.27
CA GLN A 111 28.55 -16.03 -3.25
C GLN A 111 28.75 -16.65 -4.64
N GLU A 112 29.27 -17.88 -4.73
CA GLU A 112 29.39 -18.63 -5.98
C GLU A 112 28.03 -18.78 -6.66
N PHE A 113 27.00 -19.21 -5.92
CA PHE A 113 25.64 -19.40 -6.42
C PHE A 113 25.00 -18.06 -6.85
N THR A 114 25.10 -17.03 -6.01
CA THR A 114 24.54 -15.71 -6.31
C THR A 114 25.16 -15.13 -7.60
N THR A 115 26.49 -15.24 -7.74
CA THR A 115 27.20 -14.71 -8.93
C THR A 115 26.83 -15.48 -10.21
N PHE A 116 26.58 -16.79 -10.09
CA PHE A 116 26.20 -17.62 -11.25
C PHE A 116 24.75 -17.42 -11.67
N CYS A 117 23.82 -17.29 -10.70
CA CYS A 117 22.38 -17.17 -10.91
C CYS A 117 21.96 -15.69 -11.11
N LYS A 118 22.46 -15.02 -12.14
CA LYS A 118 22.32 -13.57 -12.37
C LYS A 118 20.88 -13.05 -12.37
N ASP A 119 19.92 -13.83 -12.87
CA ASP A 119 18.51 -13.43 -12.90
C ASP A 119 17.86 -13.45 -11.51
N TYR A 120 18.56 -14.02 -10.53
CA TYR A 120 18.13 -14.15 -9.13
C TYR A 120 19.08 -13.49 -8.14
N ASP A 121 20.11 -12.79 -8.61
CA ASP A 121 21.17 -12.23 -7.75
C ASP A 121 20.62 -11.30 -6.69
N PHE A 122 19.66 -10.46 -7.03
CA PHE A 122 19.02 -9.56 -6.09
C PHE A 122 18.21 -10.32 -5.03
N TYR A 123 17.41 -11.31 -5.44
CA TYR A 123 16.64 -12.15 -4.52
C TYR A 123 17.56 -12.88 -3.53
N LEU A 124 18.59 -13.57 -4.02
CA LEU A 124 19.54 -14.30 -3.22
C LEU A 124 20.36 -13.38 -2.30
N SER A 125 20.78 -12.21 -2.80
CA SER A 125 21.49 -11.21 -2.00
C SER A 125 20.64 -10.67 -0.86
N ASN A 126 19.33 -10.45 -1.08
CA ASN A 126 18.41 -10.04 -0.03
C ASN A 126 18.27 -11.08 1.06
N LEU A 127 18.20 -12.37 0.72
CA LEU A 127 18.18 -13.46 1.71
C LEU A 127 19.43 -13.40 2.59
N LEU A 128 20.62 -13.28 1.98
CA LEU A 128 21.89 -13.22 2.72
C LEU A 128 22.03 -11.95 3.57
N GLN A 129 21.59 -10.81 3.07
CA GLN A 129 21.63 -9.55 3.82
C GLN A 129 20.79 -9.62 5.10
N ASN A 130 19.68 -10.31 5.06
CA ASN A 130 18.73 -10.43 6.17
C ASN A 130 19.06 -11.61 7.11
N LYS A 131 19.96 -12.53 6.72
CA LYS A 131 20.40 -13.67 7.52
C LYS A 131 20.78 -13.31 8.97
N ARG A 132 21.44 -12.16 9.18
CA ARG A 132 21.90 -11.72 10.53
C ARG A 132 20.76 -11.53 11.53
N TYR A 133 19.53 -11.41 11.07
CA TYR A 133 18.33 -11.23 11.90
C TYR A 133 17.49 -12.51 12.04
N ASN A 134 17.90 -13.59 11.37
CA ASN A 134 17.23 -14.87 11.50
C ASN A 134 17.53 -15.47 12.88
N LEU A 135 16.51 -16.01 13.50
CA LEU A 135 16.65 -16.85 14.69
C LEU A 135 16.93 -18.30 14.29
N SER A 136 17.33 -19.12 15.24
CA SER A 136 17.45 -20.56 14.97
C SER A 136 16.09 -21.16 14.58
N LYS A 137 16.09 -22.26 13.82
CA LYS A 137 14.87 -22.98 13.38
C LYS A 137 13.91 -23.27 14.55
N ASN A 138 14.44 -23.60 15.72
CA ASN A 138 13.62 -23.88 16.89
C ASN A 138 13.00 -22.61 17.48
N GLU A 139 13.75 -21.51 17.53
CA GLU A 139 13.26 -20.21 17.99
C GLU A 139 12.19 -19.65 17.05
N GLU A 140 12.40 -19.75 15.72
CA GLU A 140 11.38 -19.33 14.73
C GLU A 140 10.09 -20.15 14.90
N ARG A 141 10.18 -21.46 15.16
CA ARG A 141 9.01 -22.29 15.46
C ARG A 141 8.29 -21.85 16.74
N ILE A 142 9.01 -21.55 17.80
CA ILE A 142 8.43 -21.05 19.06
C ILE A 142 7.71 -19.72 18.79
N MET A 143 8.35 -18.78 18.08
CA MET A 143 7.75 -17.50 17.71
C MET A 143 6.48 -17.68 16.90
N LEU A 144 6.48 -18.61 15.94
CA LEU A 144 5.31 -18.91 15.11
C LEU A 144 4.13 -19.42 15.95
N TYR A 145 4.36 -20.36 16.87
CA TYR A 145 3.29 -20.88 17.75
C TYR A 145 2.78 -19.84 18.74
N LEU A 146 3.65 -18.98 19.27
CA LEU A 146 3.26 -17.94 20.23
C LEU A 146 2.61 -16.71 19.55
N SER A 147 2.79 -16.51 18.26
CA SER A 147 2.21 -15.37 17.53
C SER A 147 0.68 -15.31 17.66
N ASN A 148 0.00 -16.48 17.74
CA ASN A 148 -1.44 -16.56 17.88
C ASN A 148 -1.96 -16.05 19.24
N THR A 149 -1.11 -15.97 20.25
CA THR A 149 -1.44 -15.43 21.59
C THR A 149 -0.76 -14.08 21.87
N GLY A 150 0.11 -13.63 20.97
CA GLY A 150 0.80 -12.35 20.98
C GLY A 150 0.08 -11.27 20.15
N ALA A 151 0.80 -10.58 19.26
CA ALA A 151 0.26 -9.50 18.43
C ALA A 151 -0.99 -9.90 17.65
N ASN A 152 -1.05 -11.13 17.11
CA ASN A 152 -2.22 -11.59 16.36
C ASN A 152 -3.48 -11.62 17.23
N ALA A 153 -3.38 -12.03 18.52
CA ALA A 153 -4.51 -12.02 19.43
C ALA A 153 -4.98 -10.60 19.73
N PHE A 154 -4.04 -9.65 19.92
CA PHE A 154 -4.38 -8.26 20.19
C PHE A 154 -4.92 -7.54 18.95
N SER A 155 -4.42 -7.86 17.77
CA SER A 155 -4.96 -7.38 16.50
C SER A 155 -6.41 -7.85 16.30
N ARG A 156 -6.66 -9.13 16.52
CA ARG A 156 -8.02 -9.69 16.49
C ARG A 156 -8.94 -9.04 17.53
N LEU A 157 -8.47 -8.85 18.77
CA LEU A 157 -9.24 -8.19 19.81
C LEU A 157 -9.58 -6.74 19.42
N PHE A 158 -8.65 -6.04 18.77
CA PHE A 158 -8.89 -4.71 18.21
C PHE A 158 -10.02 -4.75 17.18
N ASP A 159 -9.92 -5.62 16.18
CA ASP A 159 -10.92 -5.73 15.09
C ASP A 159 -12.30 -6.09 15.61
N GLU A 160 -12.41 -7.08 16.52
CA GLU A 160 -13.66 -7.46 17.15
C GLU A 160 -14.25 -6.30 17.97
N SER A 161 -13.40 -5.56 18.70
CA SER A 161 -13.83 -4.41 19.50
C SER A 161 -14.30 -3.25 18.61
N MET A 162 -13.59 -2.93 17.52
CA MET A 162 -13.95 -1.84 16.62
C MET A 162 -15.20 -2.17 15.80
N SER A 163 -15.33 -3.38 15.28
CA SER A 163 -16.52 -3.83 14.53
C SER A 163 -17.79 -3.88 15.38
N ALA A 164 -17.63 -4.17 16.67
CA ALA A 164 -18.74 -4.17 17.64
C ALA A 164 -19.20 -2.76 18.03
N LEU A 165 -18.46 -1.70 17.70
CA LEU A 165 -18.83 -0.33 18.03
C LEU A 165 -20.18 0.05 17.43
N LYS A 166 -21.06 0.61 18.27
CA LYS A 166 -22.34 1.17 17.88
C LYS A 166 -22.38 2.63 18.30
N ILE A 167 -22.37 3.53 17.32
CA ILE A 167 -22.34 4.98 17.53
C ILE A 167 -23.77 5.53 17.49
N PRO A 168 -24.32 6.03 18.61
CA PRO A 168 -25.66 6.62 18.61
C PRO A 168 -25.71 7.91 17.81
N PHE A 169 -26.48 7.92 16.72
CA PHE A 169 -26.62 9.07 15.84
C PHE A 169 -28.08 9.19 15.35
N GLU A 170 -28.77 10.28 15.71
CA GLU A 170 -30.14 10.60 15.27
C GLU A 170 -31.15 9.46 15.41
N GLY A 171 -31.16 8.85 16.59
CA GLY A 171 -32.08 7.75 16.90
C GLY A 171 -31.66 6.36 16.35
N LYS A 172 -30.58 6.32 15.54
CA LYS A 172 -30.00 5.08 14.99
C LYS A 172 -28.70 4.72 15.70
N LYS A 173 -28.24 3.49 15.50
CA LYS A 173 -26.91 3.02 15.91
C LYS A 173 -26.11 2.77 14.63
N LEU A 174 -25.14 3.63 14.36
CA LEU A 174 -24.27 3.57 13.18
C LEU A 174 -23.01 2.74 13.47
N SER A 175 -22.44 2.13 12.43
CA SER A 175 -21.09 1.57 12.44
C SER A 175 -20.04 2.70 12.41
N GLU A 176 -18.77 2.33 12.54
CA GLU A 176 -17.64 3.26 12.38
C GLU A 176 -17.66 3.93 11.00
N GLU A 177 -17.75 3.13 9.92
CA GLU A 177 -17.76 3.63 8.54
C GLU A 177 -18.93 4.58 8.28
N GLU A 178 -20.13 4.21 8.75
CA GLU A 178 -21.32 5.05 8.61
C GLU A 178 -21.17 6.41 9.32
N VAL A 179 -20.57 6.45 10.52
CA VAL A 179 -20.37 7.72 11.21
C VAL A 179 -19.23 8.54 10.61
N LEU A 180 -18.16 7.88 10.12
CA LEU A 180 -17.08 8.57 9.41
C LEU A 180 -17.55 9.16 8.08
N SER A 181 -18.47 8.50 7.36
CA SER A 181 -19.07 9.06 6.13
C SER A 181 -19.80 10.36 6.40
N LYS A 182 -20.38 10.56 7.61
CA LYS A 182 -21.02 11.82 8.01
C LYS A 182 -20.04 12.98 8.22
N MET A 183 -18.73 12.70 8.24
CA MET A 183 -17.71 13.76 8.28
C MET A 183 -17.57 14.51 6.94
N TYR A 184 -18.08 13.94 5.86
CA TYR A 184 -18.10 14.53 4.51
C TYR A 184 -19.43 15.22 4.18
N ASP A 185 -20.36 15.32 5.13
CA ASP A 185 -21.65 15.97 4.94
C ASP A 185 -21.48 17.49 4.71
N GLU A 186 -22.30 18.09 3.86
CA GLU A 186 -22.28 19.53 3.59
C GLU A 186 -22.63 20.34 4.83
N ASP A 187 -23.55 19.85 5.69
CA ASP A 187 -23.93 20.51 6.93
C ASP A 187 -22.86 20.34 8.02
N ARG A 188 -22.26 21.48 8.39
CA ARG A 188 -21.29 21.57 9.48
C ARG A 188 -21.80 20.99 10.81
N LYS A 189 -23.12 21.11 11.09
CA LYS A 189 -23.72 20.61 12.33
C LYS A 189 -23.69 19.08 12.36
N ILE A 190 -23.91 18.43 11.21
CA ILE A 190 -23.84 16.97 11.05
C ILE A 190 -22.40 16.53 11.28
N ARG A 191 -21.41 17.14 10.61
CA ARG A 191 -19.98 16.82 10.80
C ARG A 191 -19.55 16.94 12.27
N LYS A 192 -19.87 18.07 12.91
CA LYS A 192 -19.59 18.31 14.35
C LYS A 192 -20.22 17.24 15.24
N LYS A 193 -21.47 16.87 14.96
CA LYS A 193 -22.22 15.86 15.72
C LYS A 193 -21.59 14.48 15.56
N ALA A 194 -21.24 14.10 14.33
CA ALA A 194 -20.56 12.86 14.00
C ALA A 194 -19.23 12.74 14.76
N ALA A 195 -18.34 13.73 14.63
CA ALA A 195 -17.07 13.77 15.34
C ALA A 195 -17.24 13.63 16.86
N LYS A 196 -18.16 14.40 17.47
CA LYS A 196 -18.42 14.33 18.89
C LYS A 196 -18.94 12.96 19.34
N LYS A 197 -19.84 12.34 18.57
CA LYS A 197 -20.41 11.04 18.91
C LYS A 197 -19.39 9.92 18.77
N PHE A 198 -18.61 9.92 17.70
CA PHE A 198 -17.54 8.96 17.47
C PHE A 198 -16.47 9.06 18.58
N SER A 199 -15.95 10.27 18.82
CA SER A 199 -14.96 10.48 19.90
C SER A 199 -15.45 10.03 21.27
N LYS A 200 -16.74 10.23 21.60
CA LYS A 200 -17.30 9.75 22.87
C LYS A 200 -17.27 8.22 23.00
N VAL A 201 -17.47 7.51 21.89
CA VAL A 201 -17.40 6.04 21.88
C VAL A 201 -15.95 5.57 21.98
N LEU A 202 -15.01 6.18 21.28
CA LEU A 202 -13.58 5.90 21.43
C LEU A 202 -13.09 6.13 22.86
N GLN A 203 -13.46 7.26 23.48
CA GLN A 203 -13.11 7.57 24.87
C GLN A 203 -13.64 6.54 25.87
N LYS A 204 -14.82 5.98 25.64
CA LYS A 204 -15.37 4.90 26.50
C LYS A 204 -14.55 3.62 26.42
N ASN A 205 -13.91 3.37 25.28
CA ASN A 205 -13.09 2.18 25.04
C ASN A 205 -11.59 2.47 25.23
N SER A 206 -11.22 3.67 25.64
CA SER A 206 -9.82 4.12 25.65
C SER A 206 -8.90 3.22 26.48
N ARG A 207 -9.37 2.71 27.63
CA ARG A 207 -8.59 1.79 28.47
C ARG A 207 -8.21 0.52 27.69
N LEU A 208 -9.17 -0.09 27.00
CA LEU A 208 -8.91 -1.29 26.19
C LEU A 208 -7.96 -0.98 25.02
N LEU A 209 -8.24 0.10 24.29
CA LEU A 209 -7.44 0.48 23.11
C LEU A 209 -6.02 0.91 23.49
N SER A 210 -5.85 1.59 24.63
CA SER A 210 -4.51 1.90 25.18
C SER A 210 -3.75 0.65 25.61
N PHE A 211 -4.44 -0.32 26.19
CA PHE A 211 -3.82 -1.60 26.55
C PHE A 211 -3.36 -2.36 25.30
N ILE A 212 -4.19 -2.46 24.27
CA ILE A 212 -3.86 -3.15 23.01
C ILE A 212 -2.60 -2.53 22.38
N ILE A 213 -2.55 -1.21 22.21
CA ILE A 213 -1.37 -0.57 21.58
C ILE A 213 -0.09 -0.73 22.42
N ASN A 214 -0.19 -0.73 23.75
CA ASN A 214 0.94 -1.01 24.62
C ASN A 214 1.44 -2.46 24.47
N MET A 215 0.54 -3.44 24.29
CA MET A 215 0.94 -4.83 24.07
C MET A 215 1.64 -5.01 22.72
N ILE A 216 1.11 -4.41 21.65
CA ILE A 216 1.76 -4.38 20.32
C ILE A 216 3.15 -3.75 20.41
N LYS A 217 3.27 -2.59 21.10
CA LYS A 217 4.55 -1.93 21.34
C LYS A 217 5.54 -2.83 22.07
N THR A 218 5.08 -3.49 23.14
CA THR A 218 5.92 -4.34 23.99
C THR A 218 6.41 -5.56 23.23
N GLU A 219 5.53 -6.24 22.49
CA GLU A 219 5.91 -7.38 21.66
C GLU A 219 6.93 -6.96 20.59
N ARG A 220 6.70 -5.82 19.91
CA ARG A 220 7.64 -5.28 18.92
C ARG A 220 9.03 -5.02 19.51
N LYS A 221 9.08 -4.45 20.72
CA LYS A 221 10.32 -4.25 21.46
C LYS A 221 11.02 -5.60 21.74
N ASN A 222 10.28 -6.59 22.22
CA ASN A 222 10.83 -7.91 22.53
C ASN A 222 11.37 -8.62 21.27
N ILE A 223 10.64 -8.59 20.18
CA ILE A 223 11.09 -9.15 18.89
C ILE A 223 12.34 -8.43 18.40
N SER A 224 12.41 -7.11 18.53
CA SER A 224 13.59 -6.34 18.13
C SER A 224 14.82 -6.73 18.94
N LEU A 225 14.67 -6.93 20.25
CA LEU A 225 15.76 -7.42 21.12
C LEU A 225 16.24 -8.82 20.73
N LEU A 226 15.30 -9.75 20.52
CA LEU A 226 15.62 -11.15 20.17
C LEU A 226 16.34 -11.26 18.82
N ARG A 227 15.92 -10.46 17.82
CA ARG A 227 16.51 -10.47 16.47
C ARG A 227 17.74 -9.57 16.32
N GLY A 228 18.07 -8.79 17.34
CA GLY A 228 19.20 -7.85 17.29
C GLY A 228 18.94 -6.65 16.37
N TYR A 229 17.68 -6.22 16.20
CA TYR A 229 17.38 -4.99 15.49
C TYR A 229 17.80 -3.77 16.30
N GLU A 230 18.42 -2.80 15.65
CA GLU A 230 18.89 -1.56 16.27
C GLU A 230 17.75 -0.68 16.83
N ASN A 231 16.57 -0.78 16.20
CA ASN A 231 15.34 -0.13 16.66
C ASN A 231 14.09 -0.88 16.11
N ALA A 232 12.91 -0.45 16.56
CA ALA A 232 11.65 -1.12 16.21
C ALA A 232 11.23 -0.96 14.73
N GLU A 233 11.81 0.00 13.99
CA GLU A 233 11.51 0.24 12.57
C GLU A 233 12.28 -0.67 11.62
N ILE A 234 13.46 -1.20 12.02
CA ILE A 234 14.40 -1.89 11.13
C ILE A 234 13.74 -3.01 10.34
N SER A 235 12.90 -3.83 10.97
CA SER A 235 12.20 -4.92 10.24
C SER A 235 11.31 -4.37 9.12
N ARG A 236 10.74 -3.18 9.27
CA ARG A 236 9.93 -2.53 8.23
C ARG A 236 10.82 -1.97 7.12
N HIS A 237 11.97 -1.39 7.47
CA HIS A 237 12.93 -0.93 6.47
C HIS A 237 13.46 -2.07 5.60
N ILE A 238 13.76 -3.22 6.21
CA ILE A 238 14.15 -4.44 5.49
C ILE A 238 13.05 -4.87 4.52
N SER A 239 11.82 -5.00 5.01
CA SER A 239 10.66 -5.39 4.20
C SER A 239 10.39 -4.41 3.04
N ASN A 240 10.70 -3.12 3.22
CA ASN A 240 10.54 -2.09 2.20
C ASN A 240 11.81 -1.86 1.36
N GLN A 241 12.88 -2.59 1.61
CA GLN A 241 14.17 -2.53 0.89
C GLN A 241 14.76 -1.10 0.85
N ILE A 242 14.65 -0.36 1.96
CA ILE A 242 15.16 1.02 2.07
C ILE A 242 15.97 1.22 3.34
N SER A 243 16.83 2.24 3.34
CA SER A 243 17.62 2.60 4.51
C SER A 243 16.85 3.51 5.48
N GLN A 244 17.20 3.45 6.77
CA GLN A 244 16.74 4.42 7.78
C GLN A 244 16.99 5.86 7.33
N LYS A 245 18.14 6.14 6.72
CA LYS A 245 18.53 7.47 6.24
C LYS A 245 17.57 8.00 5.16
N SER A 246 17.09 7.14 4.25
CA SER A 246 16.10 7.51 3.25
C SER A 246 14.78 7.92 3.90
N VAL A 247 14.31 7.16 4.90
CA VAL A 247 13.09 7.48 5.65
C VAL A 247 13.24 8.77 6.44
N ASP A 248 14.38 8.99 7.08
CA ASP A 248 14.65 10.22 7.83
C ASP A 248 14.73 11.46 6.92
N SER A 249 15.28 11.31 5.71
CA SER A 249 15.28 12.35 4.68
C SER A 249 13.86 12.72 4.24
N LEU A 250 13.01 11.71 4.02
CA LEU A 250 11.59 11.90 3.69
C LEU A 250 10.85 12.65 4.79
N ILE A 251 10.97 12.19 6.05
CA ILE A 251 10.32 12.81 7.21
C ILE A 251 10.77 14.26 7.37
N ALA A 252 12.07 14.51 7.29
CA ALA A 252 12.62 15.88 7.43
C ALA A 252 12.10 16.82 6.33
N SER A 253 11.99 16.32 5.08
CA SER A 253 11.42 17.09 3.97
C SER A 253 9.94 17.40 4.20
N ALA A 254 9.15 16.43 4.66
CA ALA A 254 7.75 16.65 4.98
C ALA A 254 7.55 17.69 6.10
N GLN A 255 8.28 17.55 7.20
CA GLN A 255 8.16 18.44 8.36
C GLN A 255 8.57 19.88 8.02
N LYS A 256 9.61 20.07 7.21
CA LYS A 256 10.04 21.38 6.71
C LYS A 256 8.92 22.12 5.96
N HIS A 257 8.01 21.37 5.33
CA HIS A 257 6.97 21.91 4.46
C HIS A 257 5.53 21.74 4.98
N PHE A 258 5.35 21.59 6.29
CA PHE A 258 4.02 21.58 6.92
C PHE A 258 3.24 22.90 6.72
N ASN A 259 3.95 23.99 6.39
CA ASN A 259 3.31 25.25 6.00
C ASN A 259 2.40 25.11 4.76
N LEU A 260 2.63 24.14 3.86
CA LEU A 260 1.77 23.87 2.71
C LEU A 260 0.39 23.36 3.15
N VAL A 261 0.34 22.53 4.17
CA VAL A 261 -0.91 22.09 4.80
C VAL A 261 -1.66 23.29 5.38
N SER A 262 -0.93 24.15 6.07
CA SER A 262 -1.51 25.37 6.67
C SER A 262 -2.06 26.32 5.59
N GLN A 263 -1.35 26.54 4.49
CA GLN A 263 -1.78 27.39 3.37
C GLN A 263 -3.12 26.90 2.79
N PHE A 264 -3.22 25.63 2.48
CA PHE A 264 -4.43 25.02 1.93
C PHE A 264 -5.62 25.15 2.88
N TYR A 265 -5.48 24.76 4.16
CA TYR A 265 -6.60 24.81 5.10
C TYR A 265 -7.01 26.24 5.47
N LYS A 266 -6.10 27.20 5.47
CA LYS A 266 -6.45 28.63 5.59
C LYS A 266 -7.32 29.08 4.41
N ARG A 267 -6.99 28.64 3.20
CA ARG A 267 -7.80 28.92 2.01
C ARG A 267 -9.15 28.20 2.06
N LYS A 268 -9.17 26.92 2.41
CA LYS A 268 -10.41 26.16 2.60
C LYS A 268 -11.34 26.84 3.61
N LYS A 269 -10.80 27.34 4.71
CA LYS A 269 -11.54 28.12 5.71
C LYS A 269 -12.24 29.34 5.09
N GLN A 270 -11.54 30.11 4.24
CA GLN A 270 -12.07 31.27 3.56
C GLN A 270 -13.22 30.89 2.60
N ILE A 271 -13.03 29.86 1.80
CA ILE A 271 -14.02 29.34 0.83
C ILE A 271 -15.32 28.94 1.57
N LEU A 272 -15.18 28.25 2.70
CA LEU A 272 -16.33 27.82 3.52
C LEU A 272 -16.98 28.95 4.33
N GLY A 273 -16.39 30.15 4.37
CA GLY A 273 -16.88 31.26 5.14
C GLY A 273 -16.84 31.08 6.66
N TYR A 274 -15.83 30.31 7.16
CA TYR A 274 -15.72 30.02 8.58
C TYR A 274 -14.70 30.95 9.27
N ASP A 275 -15.01 31.43 10.47
CA ASP A 275 -14.06 32.18 11.30
C ASP A 275 -12.94 31.27 11.80
N GLU A 276 -13.25 29.99 12.07
CA GLU A 276 -12.34 29.00 12.58
C GLU A 276 -12.64 27.63 11.93
N LEU A 277 -11.61 26.99 11.37
CA LEU A 277 -11.67 25.63 10.84
C LEU A 277 -11.29 24.64 11.96
N LYS A 278 -12.17 23.70 12.26
CA LYS A 278 -11.94 22.66 13.28
C LYS A 278 -11.59 21.33 12.64
N ASP A 279 -11.04 20.40 13.45
CA ASP A 279 -10.67 19.07 13.00
C ASP A 279 -11.74 18.35 12.16
N TYR A 280 -13.02 18.48 12.51
CA TYR A 280 -14.15 17.91 11.76
C TYR A 280 -14.54 18.68 10.50
N ASP A 281 -14.04 19.90 10.31
CA ASP A 281 -14.32 20.70 9.11
C ASP A 281 -13.34 20.39 7.95
N ARG A 282 -12.27 19.65 8.23
CA ARG A 282 -11.29 19.27 7.20
C ARG A 282 -11.91 18.52 6.03
N TYR A 283 -12.93 17.72 6.30
CA TYR A 283 -13.62 16.88 5.31
C TYR A 283 -14.79 17.60 4.62
N ALA A 284 -15.07 18.88 4.94
CA ALA A 284 -16.15 19.63 4.32
C ALA A 284 -15.94 19.70 2.79
N PRO A 285 -16.93 19.34 1.96
CA PRO A 285 -16.81 19.41 0.51
C PRO A 285 -16.70 20.86 0.03
N ILE A 286 -15.99 21.06 -1.07
CA ILE A 286 -15.84 22.35 -1.75
C ILE A 286 -16.16 22.17 -3.24
N GLY A 287 -16.90 23.14 -3.81
CA GLY A 287 -17.26 23.12 -5.22
C GLY A 287 -18.30 22.05 -5.55
N LYS A 288 -18.44 21.76 -6.84
CA LYS A 288 -19.39 20.77 -7.35
C LYS A 288 -18.64 19.54 -7.88
N GLU A 289 -19.08 18.36 -7.52
CA GLU A 289 -18.48 17.14 -8.01
C GLU A 289 -18.96 16.82 -9.44
N ALA A 290 -18.01 16.58 -10.35
CA ALA A 290 -18.29 16.07 -11.70
C ALA A 290 -18.62 14.57 -11.64
N SER A 291 -19.44 14.11 -12.59
CA SER A 291 -19.80 12.69 -12.72
C SER A 291 -19.34 12.16 -14.08
N PHE A 292 -18.81 10.96 -14.11
CA PHE A 292 -18.32 10.30 -15.32
C PHE A 292 -18.87 8.88 -15.39
N ASP A 293 -19.58 8.56 -16.48
CA ASP A 293 -19.94 7.16 -16.74
C ASP A 293 -18.70 6.32 -17.12
N PHE A 294 -18.82 5.01 -17.04
CA PHE A 294 -17.70 4.11 -17.28
C PHE A 294 -17.12 4.24 -18.70
N LYS A 295 -17.98 4.43 -19.71
CA LYS A 295 -17.56 4.57 -21.12
C LYS A 295 -16.72 5.84 -21.31
N THR A 296 -17.17 6.95 -20.75
CA THR A 296 -16.44 8.22 -20.77
C THR A 296 -15.10 8.09 -20.03
N SER A 297 -15.12 7.46 -18.87
CA SER A 297 -13.91 7.21 -18.07
C SER A 297 -12.90 6.32 -18.79
N LYS A 298 -13.35 5.23 -19.44
CA LYS A 298 -12.49 4.40 -20.30
C LYS A 298 -11.78 5.26 -21.35
N ASN A 299 -12.50 6.12 -22.06
CA ASN A 299 -11.92 6.94 -23.12
C ASN A 299 -10.91 7.96 -22.54
N ILE A 300 -11.26 8.63 -21.45
CA ILE A 300 -10.36 9.59 -20.77
C ILE A 300 -9.04 8.90 -20.36
N VAL A 301 -9.12 7.75 -19.72
CA VAL A 301 -7.92 7.02 -19.27
C VAL A 301 -7.08 6.56 -20.46
N LEU A 302 -7.68 6.00 -21.48
CA LEU A 302 -6.97 5.55 -22.68
C LEU A 302 -6.29 6.71 -23.42
N GLU A 303 -6.96 7.85 -23.58
CA GLU A 303 -6.38 9.04 -24.22
C GLU A 303 -5.22 9.63 -23.38
N ALA A 304 -5.38 9.70 -22.06
CA ALA A 304 -4.34 10.17 -21.15
C ALA A 304 -3.10 9.25 -21.19
N PHE A 305 -3.30 7.94 -21.21
CA PHE A 305 -2.21 6.97 -21.30
C PHE A 305 -1.54 6.99 -22.66
N GLN A 306 -2.28 7.13 -23.75
CA GLN A 306 -1.72 7.26 -25.10
C GLN A 306 -0.85 8.51 -25.24
N ALA A 307 -1.24 9.63 -24.66
CA ALA A 307 -0.44 10.86 -24.65
C ALA A 307 0.89 10.68 -23.91
N PHE A 308 0.93 9.81 -22.91
CA PHE A 308 2.16 9.47 -22.20
C PHE A 308 2.99 8.43 -22.96
N SER A 309 2.43 7.24 -23.26
CA SER A 309 3.14 6.12 -23.88
C SER A 309 2.19 5.21 -24.66
N PRO A 310 2.51 4.81 -25.90
CA PRO A 310 1.78 3.77 -26.63
C PRO A 310 1.68 2.45 -25.84
N GLN A 311 2.74 2.05 -25.15
CA GLN A 311 2.76 0.81 -24.36
C GLN A 311 1.78 0.84 -23.18
N PHE A 312 1.63 2.00 -22.50
CA PHE A 312 0.61 2.20 -21.47
C PHE A 312 -0.80 2.05 -22.04
N TYR A 313 -1.04 2.67 -23.20
CA TYR A 313 -2.30 2.55 -23.92
C TYR A 313 -2.61 1.11 -24.29
N ASP A 314 -1.67 0.38 -24.88
CA ASP A 314 -1.89 -0.98 -25.37
C ASP A 314 -2.20 -1.95 -24.23
N ILE A 315 -1.48 -1.87 -23.10
CA ILE A 315 -1.77 -2.72 -21.93
C ILE A 315 -3.16 -2.39 -21.36
N ALA A 316 -3.47 -1.12 -21.17
CA ALA A 316 -4.79 -0.71 -20.66
C ALA A 316 -5.92 -1.08 -21.62
N LYS A 317 -5.72 -0.91 -22.93
CA LYS A 317 -6.69 -1.33 -23.95
C LYS A 317 -6.94 -2.83 -23.90
N ASN A 318 -5.89 -3.64 -23.78
CA ASN A 318 -6.04 -5.09 -23.65
C ASN A 318 -6.84 -5.47 -22.39
N ALA A 319 -6.63 -4.77 -21.26
CA ALA A 319 -7.41 -5.01 -20.04
C ALA A 319 -8.91 -4.78 -20.26
N PHE A 320 -9.29 -3.76 -21.03
CA PHE A 320 -10.70 -3.53 -21.39
C PHE A 320 -11.26 -4.53 -22.38
N ASP A 321 -10.47 -4.94 -23.36
CA ASP A 321 -10.97 -5.71 -24.51
C ASP A 321 -10.98 -7.23 -24.23
N GLN A 322 -10.10 -7.73 -23.33
CA GLN A 322 -9.88 -9.15 -23.06
C GLN A 322 -10.49 -9.63 -21.72
N GLY A 323 -11.35 -8.83 -21.08
CA GLY A 323 -12.06 -9.27 -19.87
C GLY A 323 -11.18 -9.37 -18.63
N TRP A 324 -10.23 -8.41 -18.43
CA TRP A 324 -9.40 -8.37 -17.22
C TRP A 324 -10.09 -7.64 -16.07
N ILE A 325 -11.19 -6.92 -16.33
CA ILE A 325 -11.81 -5.98 -15.40
C ILE A 325 -13.22 -6.41 -15.03
N ASP A 326 -13.51 -6.57 -13.74
CA ASP A 326 -14.84 -6.70 -13.19
C ASP A 326 -15.32 -5.35 -12.66
N VAL A 327 -16.30 -4.74 -13.33
CA VAL A 327 -16.54 -3.29 -13.26
C VAL A 327 -17.55 -2.89 -12.20
N TYR A 328 -18.75 -3.49 -12.20
CA TYR A 328 -19.88 -2.95 -11.43
C TYR A 328 -20.03 -3.62 -10.06
N PRO A 329 -20.61 -2.90 -9.07
CA PRO A 329 -20.98 -3.51 -7.80
C PRO A 329 -22.04 -4.60 -8.02
N GLN A 330 -21.90 -5.70 -7.30
CA GLN A 330 -22.83 -6.83 -7.30
C GLN A 330 -23.08 -7.28 -5.85
N GLU A 331 -24.16 -8.03 -5.64
CA GLU A 331 -24.43 -8.64 -4.34
C GLU A 331 -23.31 -9.61 -3.95
N ASN A 332 -22.86 -9.53 -2.72
CA ASN A 332 -21.76 -10.31 -2.16
C ASN A 332 -20.37 -10.09 -2.83
N LYS A 333 -20.23 -9.14 -3.74
CA LYS A 333 -18.93 -8.74 -4.28
C LYS A 333 -18.13 -7.99 -3.22
N GLN A 334 -16.82 -8.26 -3.14
CA GLN A 334 -15.91 -7.53 -2.25
C GLN A 334 -15.95 -6.04 -2.54
N GLY A 335 -15.98 -5.22 -1.48
CA GLY A 335 -15.93 -3.76 -1.58
C GLY A 335 -14.53 -3.24 -1.95
N GLY A 336 -14.46 -1.95 -2.32
CA GLY A 336 -13.22 -1.32 -2.75
C GLY A 336 -12.86 -1.60 -4.21
N ALA A 337 -11.58 -1.49 -4.54
CA ALA A 337 -10.99 -1.81 -5.84
C ALA A 337 -9.58 -2.39 -5.63
N PHE A 338 -9.10 -3.16 -6.57
CA PHE A 338 -7.72 -3.66 -6.61
C PHE A 338 -7.32 -4.10 -8.02
N SER A 339 -6.01 -4.15 -8.28
CA SER A 339 -5.40 -4.90 -9.37
C SER A 339 -4.53 -6.03 -8.79
N HIS A 340 -4.80 -7.26 -9.20
CA HIS A 340 -4.06 -8.46 -8.78
C HIS A 340 -3.12 -8.91 -9.89
N SER A 341 -1.83 -9.09 -9.58
CA SER A 341 -0.79 -9.38 -10.58
C SER A 341 -0.95 -10.75 -11.24
N ALA A 342 -1.60 -11.71 -10.58
CA ALA A 342 -1.63 -13.10 -11.02
C ALA A 342 -0.21 -13.68 -11.26
N THR A 343 -0.01 -14.37 -12.38
CA THR A 343 1.26 -14.99 -12.77
C THR A 343 1.62 -14.62 -14.20
N SER A 344 2.89 -14.75 -14.58
CA SER A 344 3.39 -14.31 -15.89
C SER A 344 2.79 -15.07 -17.10
N ASP A 345 2.27 -16.27 -16.87
CA ASP A 345 1.55 -17.09 -17.87
C ASP A 345 0.06 -16.73 -18.00
N ALA A 346 -0.41 -15.74 -17.23
CA ALA A 346 -1.74 -15.16 -17.31
C ALA A 346 -1.65 -13.63 -17.54
N HIS A 347 -2.55 -12.89 -16.95
CA HIS A 347 -2.58 -11.43 -16.98
C HIS A 347 -3.08 -10.90 -15.63
N PRO A 348 -2.86 -9.62 -15.31
CA PRO A 348 -3.46 -9.00 -14.13
C PRO A 348 -4.98 -8.97 -14.21
N PHE A 349 -5.63 -8.97 -13.03
CA PHE A 349 -7.09 -8.88 -12.90
C PHE A 349 -7.47 -7.69 -12.03
N VAL A 350 -8.46 -6.91 -12.49
CA VAL A 350 -8.92 -5.69 -11.84
C VAL A 350 -10.34 -5.87 -11.31
N LEU A 351 -10.55 -5.55 -10.03
CA LEU A 351 -11.88 -5.43 -9.44
C LEU A 351 -12.21 -3.96 -9.20
N LEU A 352 -13.38 -3.53 -9.63
CA LEU A 352 -13.94 -2.21 -9.37
C LEU A 352 -15.35 -2.34 -8.79
N ASN A 353 -15.81 -1.26 -8.13
CA ASN A 353 -17.21 -1.05 -7.77
C ASN A 353 -17.65 0.31 -8.31
N TYR A 354 -17.75 0.40 -9.64
CA TYR A 354 -17.96 1.63 -10.39
C TYR A 354 -19.38 2.19 -10.25
N THR A 355 -19.53 3.43 -9.78
CA THR A 355 -20.83 4.08 -9.48
C THR A 355 -21.00 5.45 -10.15
N ASN A 356 -20.21 5.75 -11.18
CA ASN A 356 -20.22 6.98 -11.98
C ASN A 356 -19.80 8.26 -11.23
N LYS A 357 -19.10 8.13 -10.11
CA LYS A 357 -18.54 9.27 -9.40
C LYS A 357 -17.18 9.65 -10.01
N ARG A 358 -16.78 10.92 -9.84
CA ARG A 358 -15.44 11.36 -10.25
C ARG A 358 -14.34 10.50 -9.63
N ARG A 359 -14.48 10.11 -8.37
CA ARG A 359 -13.55 9.20 -7.69
C ARG A 359 -13.33 7.90 -8.47
N ASP A 360 -14.38 7.35 -9.06
CA ASP A 360 -14.30 6.07 -9.77
C ASP A 360 -13.45 6.18 -11.04
N LEU A 361 -13.41 7.35 -11.71
CA LEU A 361 -12.48 7.61 -12.81
C LEU A 361 -11.02 7.53 -12.34
N PHE A 362 -10.69 8.12 -11.20
CA PHE A 362 -9.33 8.06 -10.65
C PHE A 362 -8.99 6.66 -10.13
N THR A 363 -9.94 5.97 -9.52
CA THR A 363 -9.77 4.56 -9.12
C THR A 363 -9.49 3.68 -10.34
N LEU A 364 -10.22 3.86 -11.45
CA LEU A 364 -9.96 3.13 -12.70
C LEU A 364 -8.55 3.40 -13.22
N ALA A 365 -8.09 4.66 -13.22
CA ALA A 365 -6.73 5.01 -13.64
C ALA A 365 -5.68 4.41 -12.71
N HIS A 366 -5.92 4.41 -11.40
CA HIS A 366 -5.07 3.83 -10.37
C HIS A 366 -4.87 2.33 -10.59
N GLU A 367 -5.97 1.56 -10.67
CA GLU A 367 -5.89 0.11 -10.84
C GLU A 367 -5.28 -0.29 -12.19
N LEU A 368 -5.55 0.47 -13.25
CA LEU A 368 -4.87 0.26 -14.53
C LEU A 368 -3.38 0.63 -14.48
N GLY A 369 -2.99 1.60 -13.65
CA GLY A 369 -1.58 1.88 -13.37
C GLY A 369 -0.88 0.67 -12.74
N HIS A 370 -1.48 0.05 -11.74
CA HIS A 370 -1.01 -1.23 -11.17
C HIS A 370 -0.94 -2.33 -12.23
N THR A 371 -2.00 -2.48 -13.04
CA THR A 371 -2.06 -3.45 -14.14
C THR A 371 -0.87 -3.31 -15.09
N ILE A 372 -0.53 -2.07 -15.45
CA ILE A 372 0.62 -1.77 -16.33
C ILE A 372 1.93 -2.16 -15.65
N HIS A 373 2.14 -1.77 -14.39
CA HIS A 373 3.32 -2.13 -13.63
C HIS A 373 3.49 -3.66 -13.52
N GLN A 374 2.44 -4.35 -13.10
CA GLN A 374 2.39 -5.80 -12.97
C GLN A 374 2.71 -6.50 -14.31
N LYS A 375 2.12 -6.03 -15.42
CA LYS A 375 2.38 -6.61 -16.74
C LYS A 375 3.82 -6.37 -17.21
N LEU A 376 4.39 -5.21 -16.92
CA LEU A 376 5.78 -4.90 -17.24
C LEU A 376 6.76 -5.70 -16.38
N SER A 377 6.45 -5.93 -15.10
CA SER A 377 7.30 -6.71 -14.19
C SER A 377 7.39 -8.21 -14.53
N TYR A 378 6.55 -8.73 -15.43
CA TYR A 378 6.67 -10.10 -15.92
C TYR A 378 7.97 -10.37 -16.72
N ASN A 379 8.75 -9.33 -17.01
CA ASN A 379 10.05 -9.47 -17.67
C ASN A 379 11.16 -9.99 -16.74
N VAL A 380 10.95 -9.99 -15.43
CA VAL A 380 11.89 -10.54 -14.45
C VAL A 380 11.40 -11.89 -13.92
N SER A 381 12.28 -12.63 -13.24
CA SER A 381 11.93 -13.91 -12.60
C SER A 381 10.74 -13.74 -11.64
N TYR A 382 9.91 -14.76 -11.48
CA TYR A 382 8.72 -14.69 -10.64
C TYR A 382 9.05 -14.30 -9.19
N LEU A 383 10.19 -14.77 -8.66
CA LEU A 383 10.67 -14.42 -7.32
C LEU A 383 11.04 -12.94 -7.16
N ASN A 384 11.27 -12.25 -8.28
CA ASN A 384 11.60 -10.82 -8.34
C ASN A 384 10.44 -9.93 -8.84
N GLN A 385 9.26 -10.47 -9.14
CA GLN A 385 8.15 -9.66 -9.71
C GLN A 385 7.51 -8.72 -8.69
N ASN A 386 7.44 -9.14 -7.43
CA ASN A 386 6.77 -8.38 -6.38
C ASN A 386 7.60 -7.17 -5.95
N THR A 387 7.05 -6.00 -6.15
CA THR A 387 7.67 -4.75 -5.71
C THR A 387 7.41 -4.47 -4.23
N PRO A 388 8.39 -3.91 -3.49
CA PRO A 388 8.14 -3.44 -2.14
C PRO A 388 7.11 -2.31 -2.13
N LEU A 389 6.43 -2.12 -0.99
CA LEU A 389 5.37 -1.12 -0.84
C LEU A 389 5.80 0.32 -1.18
N THR A 390 7.08 0.62 -0.99
CA THR A 390 7.67 1.93 -1.32
C THR A 390 7.66 2.24 -2.82
N THR A 391 7.59 1.23 -3.68
CA THR A 391 7.57 1.36 -5.13
C THR A 391 6.30 0.78 -5.80
N ALA A 392 5.47 0.07 -5.03
CA ALA A 392 4.26 -0.55 -5.57
C ALA A 392 3.29 0.46 -6.21
N GLU A 393 3.18 1.66 -5.62
CA GLU A 393 2.29 2.74 -6.08
C GLU A 393 2.89 3.60 -7.21
N THR A 394 4.09 3.24 -7.70
CA THR A 394 4.81 4.09 -8.66
C THR A 394 4.00 4.33 -9.95
N ALA A 395 3.35 3.31 -10.47
CA ALA A 395 2.56 3.45 -11.70
C ALA A 395 1.12 3.89 -11.45
N SER A 396 0.49 3.46 -10.35
CA SER A 396 -0.90 3.77 -10.03
C SER A 396 -1.14 5.26 -9.76
N VAL A 397 -0.35 5.85 -8.86
CA VAL A 397 -0.45 7.29 -8.55
C VAL A 397 0.03 8.15 -9.73
N PHE A 398 1.02 7.68 -10.51
CA PHE A 398 1.45 8.36 -11.74
C PHE A 398 0.33 8.40 -12.78
N ALA A 399 -0.39 7.29 -12.96
CA ALA A 399 -1.55 7.20 -13.84
C ALA A 399 -2.68 8.16 -13.43
N GLU A 400 -2.94 8.29 -12.13
CA GLU A 400 -3.87 9.30 -11.62
C GLU A 400 -3.44 10.73 -11.97
N MET A 401 -2.14 11.05 -11.87
CA MET A 401 -1.63 12.37 -12.24
C MET A 401 -1.75 12.65 -13.73
N LEU A 402 -1.56 11.65 -14.60
CA LEU A 402 -1.81 11.78 -16.04
C LEU A 402 -3.27 12.10 -16.33
N VAL A 403 -4.21 11.39 -15.68
CA VAL A 403 -5.65 11.63 -15.84
C VAL A 403 -6.05 12.98 -15.25
N PHE A 404 -5.50 13.38 -14.10
CA PHE A 404 -5.74 14.69 -13.51
C PHE A 404 -5.38 15.81 -14.49
N ASP A 405 -4.18 15.78 -15.05
CA ASP A 405 -3.74 16.79 -16.02
C ASP A 405 -4.58 16.78 -17.31
N PHE A 406 -5.03 15.58 -17.73
CA PHE A 406 -5.84 15.45 -18.94
C PHE A 406 -7.25 16.03 -18.80
N ILE A 407 -7.87 15.93 -17.61
CA ILE A 407 -9.25 16.40 -17.41
C ILE A 407 -9.36 17.84 -16.90
N LYS A 408 -8.33 18.38 -16.22
CA LYS A 408 -8.42 19.69 -15.58
C LYS A 408 -8.81 20.82 -16.53
N ASP A 409 -8.34 20.75 -17.78
CA ASP A 409 -8.62 21.78 -18.80
C ASP A 409 -10.01 21.60 -19.47
N LYS A 410 -10.72 20.50 -19.16
CA LYS A 410 -12.03 20.15 -19.73
C LYS A 410 -13.20 20.42 -18.77
N LEU A 411 -12.91 20.74 -17.50
CA LEU A 411 -13.91 20.96 -16.46
C LEU A 411 -14.33 22.41 -16.33
N LYS A 412 -15.57 22.62 -15.85
CA LYS A 412 -16.06 23.95 -15.47
C LYS A 412 -15.38 24.40 -14.17
N LYS A 413 -15.36 25.71 -13.93
CA LYS A 413 -14.65 26.32 -12.79
C LYS A 413 -15.03 25.71 -11.43
N GLU A 414 -16.32 25.48 -11.16
CA GLU A 414 -16.80 24.91 -9.90
C GLU A 414 -16.37 23.44 -9.74
N GLU A 415 -16.36 22.67 -10.84
CA GLU A 415 -15.91 21.28 -10.87
C GLU A 415 -14.38 21.20 -10.73
N LEU A 416 -13.67 22.17 -11.33
CA LEU A 416 -12.22 22.30 -11.24
C LEU A 416 -11.79 22.62 -9.80
N LEU A 417 -12.50 23.51 -9.11
CA LEU A 417 -12.25 23.83 -7.70
C LEU A 417 -12.37 22.58 -6.83
N SER A 418 -13.43 21.78 -7.04
CA SER A 418 -13.63 20.50 -6.35
C SER A 418 -12.53 19.49 -6.70
N LEU A 419 -12.09 19.42 -7.97
CA LEU A 419 -11.02 18.53 -8.42
C LEU A 419 -9.71 18.82 -7.69
N TYR A 420 -9.26 20.08 -7.67
CA TYR A 420 -8.02 20.46 -6.99
C TYR A 420 -8.10 20.25 -5.48
N ALA A 421 -9.22 20.66 -4.85
CA ALA A 421 -9.38 20.48 -3.41
C ALA A 421 -9.25 19.03 -2.99
N ASN A 422 -9.94 18.11 -3.69
CA ASN A 422 -9.88 16.70 -3.36
C ASN A 422 -8.50 16.09 -3.66
N LYS A 423 -7.87 16.43 -4.79
CA LYS A 423 -6.51 15.92 -5.10
C LYS A 423 -5.47 16.36 -4.07
N ILE A 424 -5.54 17.61 -3.61
CA ILE A 424 -4.67 18.11 -2.54
C ILE A 424 -4.96 17.40 -1.22
N GLU A 425 -6.24 17.20 -0.87
CA GLU A 425 -6.63 16.49 0.36
C GLU A 425 -6.22 15.01 0.32
N ASP A 426 -6.31 14.34 -0.82
CA ASP A 426 -5.83 12.97 -1.03
C ASP A 426 -4.30 12.89 -0.84
N ILE A 427 -3.55 13.82 -1.45
CA ILE A 427 -2.10 13.92 -1.23
C ILE A 427 -1.78 14.20 0.25
N PHE A 428 -2.53 15.04 0.94
CA PHE A 428 -2.32 15.30 2.36
C PHE A 428 -2.62 14.07 3.22
N ALA A 429 -3.62 13.29 2.86
CA ALA A 429 -3.97 12.05 3.55
C ALA A 429 -2.91 10.96 3.36
N THR A 430 -2.32 10.86 2.16
CA THR A 430 -1.34 9.83 1.81
C THR A 430 0.11 10.23 2.07
N PHE A 431 0.40 11.51 2.22
CA PHE A 431 1.75 12.01 2.49
C PHE A 431 1.87 12.61 3.89
N TYR A 432 1.38 13.84 4.13
CA TYR A 432 1.61 14.54 5.40
C TYR A 432 1.00 13.84 6.61
N ARG A 433 -0.22 13.31 6.46
CA ARG A 433 -0.88 12.57 7.54
C ARG A 433 -0.14 11.28 7.87
N GLN A 434 0.39 10.57 6.88
CA GLN A 434 1.13 9.34 7.11
C GLN A 434 2.50 9.60 7.77
N ILE A 435 3.15 10.72 7.44
CA ILE A 435 4.34 11.18 8.17
C ILE A 435 3.99 11.55 9.62
N ASN A 436 2.87 12.22 9.84
CA ASN A 436 2.39 12.49 11.20
C ASN A 436 2.17 11.21 12.00
N PHE A 437 1.59 10.18 11.38
CA PHE A 437 1.40 8.86 11.99
C PHE A 437 2.74 8.19 12.31
N THR A 438 3.68 8.23 11.40
CA THR A 438 5.04 7.69 11.62
C THR A 438 5.75 8.40 12.78
N CYS A 439 5.65 9.73 12.86
CA CYS A 439 6.22 10.49 13.97
C CYS A 439 5.55 10.16 15.31
N PHE A 440 4.23 9.94 15.31
CA PHE A 440 3.51 9.47 16.48
C PHE A 440 4.00 8.07 16.93
N GLU A 441 4.13 7.11 16.00
CA GLU A 441 4.63 5.76 16.29
C GLU A 441 6.05 5.80 16.83
N ARG A 442 6.95 6.58 16.21
CA ARG A 442 8.34 6.76 16.70
C ARG A 442 8.37 7.24 18.14
N ARG A 443 7.57 8.25 18.48
CA ARG A 443 7.50 8.76 19.85
C ARG A 443 6.87 7.77 20.83
N LEU A 444 5.86 7.02 20.38
CA LEU A 444 5.20 5.99 21.17
C LEU A 444 6.17 4.85 21.50
N HIS A 445 6.85 4.31 20.49
CA HIS A 445 7.76 3.17 20.61
C HIS A 445 9.09 3.53 21.27
N ALA A 446 9.49 4.81 21.28
CA ALA A 446 10.66 5.28 22.00
C ALA A 446 10.48 5.29 23.54
N GLN A 447 9.25 5.15 24.04
CA GLN A 447 9.01 5.09 25.48
C GLN A 447 9.29 3.67 26.00
N GLU A 448 10.07 3.55 27.05
CA GLU A 448 10.45 2.24 27.62
C GLU A 448 9.26 1.54 28.29
N ASN A 449 8.46 2.30 29.04
CA ASN A 449 7.35 1.80 29.82
C ASN A 449 6.02 1.86 29.05
N GLU A 450 5.01 1.17 29.58
CA GLU A 450 3.62 1.34 29.13
C GLU A 450 3.17 2.78 29.35
N LEU A 451 2.39 3.28 28.40
CA LEU A 451 1.84 4.63 28.43
C LEU A 451 0.38 4.62 28.88
N SER A 452 0.02 5.57 29.70
CA SER A 452 -1.39 5.88 30.00
C SER A 452 -2.11 6.43 28.76
N THR A 453 -3.42 6.36 28.76
CA THR A 453 -4.26 6.95 27.68
C THR A 453 -3.96 8.44 27.52
N GLU A 454 -3.74 9.17 28.60
CA GLU A 454 -3.48 10.61 28.61
C GLU A 454 -2.13 10.93 27.95
N GLU A 455 -1.11 10.14 28.20
CA GLU A 455 0.20 10.27 27.55
C GLU A 455 0.13 9.99 26.05
N ILE A 456 -0.57 8.94 25.65
CA ILE A 456 -0.78 8.62 24.23
C ILE A 456 -1.56 9.76 23.52
N ASN A 457 -2.65 10.23 24.13
CA ASN A 457 -3.43 11.36 23.65
C ASN A 457 -2.58 12.63 23.50
N LYS A 458 -1.69 12.89 24.44
CA LYS A 458 -0.79 14.05 24.41
C LYS A 458 0.18 13.95 23.21
N ILE A 459 0.83 12.80 23.02
CA ILE A 459 1.74 12.59 21.88
C ILE A 459 0.99 12.80 20.56
N TRP A 460 -0.22 12.22 20.43
CA TRP A 460 -1.05 12.36 19.24
C TRP A 460 -1.42 13.81 18.92
N MET A 461 -1.85 14.56 19.94
CA MET A 461 -2.24 15.97 19.76
C MET A 461 -1.05 16.84 19.39
N GLU A 462 0.11 16.64 20.01
CA GLU A 462 1.31 17.39 19.72
C GLU A 462 1.81 17.17 18.29
N GLU A 463 1.88 15.91 17.83
CA GLU A 463 2.28 15.63 16.44
C GLU A 463 1.27 16.17 15.43
N SER A 464 -0.03 15.99 15.69
CA SER A 464 -1.06 16.53 14.81
C SER A 464 -1.03 18.05 14.72
N GLN A 465 -0.76 18.74 15.84
CA GLN A 465 -0.68 20.22 15.85
C GLN A 465 0.52 20.74 15.06
N LYS A 466 1.66 20.01 15.06
CA LYS A 466 2.82 20.37 14.20
C LYS A 466 2.45 20.38 12.73
N MET A 467 1.71 19.38 12.26
CA MET A 467 1.27 19.27 10.87
C MET A 467 0.28 20.37 10.48
N PHE A 468 -0.72 20.65 11.33
CA PHE A 468 -1.76 21.63 11.00
C PHE A 468 -1.37 23.08 11.32
N GLN A 469 -0.34 23.27 12.13
CA GLN A 469 0.05 24.59 12.63
C GLN A 469 -1.15 25.34 13.24
N ASP A 470 -1.40 26.57 12.80
CA ASP A 470 -2.53 27.42 13.23
C ASP A 470 -3.77 27.32 12.32
N SER A 471 -3.72 26.51 11.27
CA SER A 471 -4.76 26.47 10.22
C SER A 471 -6.01 25.67 10.62
N VAL A 472 -5.84 24.67 11.47
CA VAL A 472 -6.93 23.83 11.98
C VAL A 472 -6.86 23.79 13.50
N LYS A 473 -7.96 24.17 14.14
CA LYS A 473 -8.11 24.04 15.59
C LYS A 473 -8.50 22.60 15.96
N LEU A 474 -7.56 21.89 16.53
CA LEU A 474 -7.82 20.55 17.07
C LEU A 474 -8.69 20.67 18.32
N THR A 475 -9.85 20.03 18.30
CA THR A 475 -10.72 19.95 19.49
C THR A 475 -10.20 18.86 20.45
N LYS A 476 -10.56 18.99 21.73
CA LYS A 476 -10.23 17.93 22.73
C LYS A 476 -10.78 16.54 22.35
N ASN A 477 -11.79 16.49 21.51
CA ASN A 477 -12.34 15.22 21.02
C ASN A 477 -11.38 14.48 20.09
N TYR A 478 -10.51 15.22 19.38
CA TYR A 478 -9.54 14.64 18.46
C TYR A 478 -8.41 13.86 19.18
N ALA A 479 -8.23 14.08 20.46
CA ALA A 479 -7.18 13.45 21.26
C ALA A 479 -7.23 11.91 21.26
N SER A 480 -8.41 11.31 21.13
CA SER A 480 -8.60 9.85 21.08
C SER A 480 -8.59 9.25 19.68
N TRP A 481 -8.33 10.03 18.62
CA TRP A 481 -8.46 9.56 17.24
C TRP A 481 -7.28 8.70 16.73
N TRP A 482 -6.21 8.56 17.49
CA TRP A 482 -5.19 7.54 17.24
C TRP A 482 -5.77 6.13 17.38
N SER A 483 -6.75 5.96 18.26
CA SER A 483 -7.21 4.66 18.75
C SER A 483 -8.09 3.86 17.77
N TYR A 484 -8.53 4.46 16.66
CA TYR A 484 -9.27 3.75 15.61
C TYR A 484 -8.41 3.42 14.38
N ILE A 485 -7.12 3.81 14.37
CA ILE A 485 -6.24 3.64 13.21
C ILE A 485 -5.65 2.22 13.23
N PRO A 486 -6.06 1.33 12.31
CA PRO A 486 -5.67 -0.07 12.37
C PRO A 486 -4.18 -0.29 12.08
N HIS A 487 -3.53 0.64 11.35
CA HIS A 487 -2.10 0.53 10.99
C HIS A 487 -1.19 0.41 12.22
N PHE A 488 -1.49 1.13 13.31
CA PHE A 488 -0.69 1.07 14.53
C PHE A 488 -0.75 -0.28 15.26
N ILE A 489 -1.76 -1.09 14.93
CA ILE A 489 -2.01 -2.38 15.54
C ILE A 489 -1.56 -3.53 14.63
N HIS A 490 -2.03 -3.55 13.37
CA HIS A 490 -1.73 -4.62 12.41
C HIS A 490 -0.34 -4.54 11.81
N SER A 491 0.14 -3.33 11.55
CA SER A 491 1.36 -3.11 10.78
C SER A 491 2.16 -1.92 11.31
N PRO A 492 2.74 -2.02 12.52
CA PRO A 492 3.55 -0.93 13.07
C PRO A 492 4.62 -0.45 12.11
N PHE A 493 4.81 0.87 12.07
CA PHE A 493 5.72 1.58 11.16
C PHE A 493 5.45 1.41 9.67
N TYR A 494 4.24 0.99 9.29
CA TYR A 494 3.87 0.87 7.88
C TYR A 494 3.63 2.23 7.21
N CYS A 495 3.14 3.21 7.97
CA CYS A 495 2.57 4.47 7.45
C CYS A 495 3.53 5.28 6.57
N TYR A 496 4.82 5.29 6.87
CA TYR A 496 5.77 6.02 6.02
C TYR A 496 5.87 5.47 4.59
N ALA A 497 5.54 4.20 4.36
CA ALA A 497 5.59 3.61 3.02
C ALA A 497 4.60 4.28 2.06
N TYR A 498 3.42 4.66 2.55
CA TYR A 498 2.47 5.48 1.77
C TYR A 498 3.05 6.85 1.41
N ALA A 499 3.62 7.53 2.41
CA ALA A 499 4.23 8.84 2.20
C ALA A 499 5.42 8.77 1.23
N TYR A 500 6.22 7.70 1.35
CA TYR A 500 7.36 7.43 0.49
C TYR A 500 6.89 7.26 -0.96
N ALA A 501 5.96 6.35 -1.20
CA ALA A 501 5.41 6.09 -2.53
C ALA A 501 4.77 7.34 -3.14
N GLN A 502 3.95 8.07 -2.38
CA GLN A 502 3.30 9.30 -2.84
C GLN A 502 4.31 10.37 -3.27
N LEU A 503 5.32 10.64 -2.45
CA LEU A 503 6.29 11.70 -2.77
C LEU A 503 7.28 11.27 -3.85
N LEU A 504 7.66 9.99 -3.90
CA LEU A 504 8.44 9.40 -4.99
C LEU A 504 7.75 9.63 -6.33
N VAL A 505 6.47 9.32 -6.41
CA VAL A 505 5.70 9.50 -7.65
C VAL A 505 5.60 10.97 -8.02
N LEU A 506 5.33 11.86 -7.08
CA LEU A 506 5.28 13.30 -7.34
C LEU A 506 6.65 13.83 -7.80
N ALA A 507 7.75 13.31 -7.27
CA ALA A 507 9.10 13.66 -7.73
C ALA A 507 9.33 13.21 -9.18
N LEU A 508 9.00 11.95 -9.51
CA LEU A 508 9.10 11.44 -10.89
C LEU A 508 8.16 12.19 -11.84
N TYR A 509 6.95 12.52 -11.39
CA TYR A 509 6.02 13.32 -12.18
C TYR A 509 6.54 14.73 -12.45
N GLY A 510 7.14 15.37 -11.44
CA GLY A 510 7.80 16.67 -11.58
C GLY A 510 8.98 16.63 -12.56
N LEU A 511 9.77 15.57 -12.56
CA LEU A 511 10.84 15.33 -13.55
C LEU A 511 10.26 15.22 -14.96
N TYR A 512 9.19 14.43 -15.13
CA TYR A 512 8.48 14.31 -16.41
C TYR A 512 7.99 15.68 -16.94
N LYS A 513 7.29 16.44 -16.09
CA LYS A 513 6.72 17.74 -16.45
C LYS A 513 7.77 18.81 -16.72
N SER A 514 8.91 18.77 -16.04
CA SER A 514 10.00 19.74 -16.22
C SER A 514 10.77 19.54 -17.53
N LYS A 515 10.61 18.39 -18.22
CA LYS A 515 11.36 17.99 -19.43
C LYS A 515 12.89 18.03 -19.24
N LYS A 516 13.37 17.97 -18.00
CA LYS A 516 14.82 17.97 -17.70
C LYS A 516 15.48 16.62 -17.92
N CYS A 517 14.72 15.55 -18.01
CA CYS A 517 15.16 14.20 -18.33
C CYS A 517 14.67 13.88 -19.75
N GLU A 518 15.56 13.91 -20.74
CA GLU A 518 15.20 13.73 -22.16
C GLU A 518 14.56 12.36 -22.43
N ASN A 519 15.09 11.30 -21.82
CA ASN A 519 14.62 9.91 -21.99
C ASN A 519 13.72 9.44 -20.85
N PHE A 520 12.95 10.36 -20.23
CA PHE A 520 12.15 10.03 -19.05
C PHE A 520 11.20 8.84 -19.28
N LYS A 521 10.49 8.84 -20.41
CA LYS A 521 9.48 7.79 -20.69
C LYS A 521 10.10 6.41 -20.80
N GLU A 522 11.21 6.29 -21.49
CA GLU A 522 11.96 5.04 -21.67
C GLU A 522 12.54 4.55 -20.33
N LEU A 523 13.13 5.45 -19.55
CA LEU A 523 13.66 5.13 -18.23
C LEU A 523 12.54 4.71 -17.28
N TYR A 524 11.38 5.38 -17.34
CA TYR A 524 10.24 5.06 -16.51
C TYR A 524 9.66 3.68 -16.83
N ILE A 525 9.47 3.35 -18.09
CA ILE A 525 9.03 2.03 -18.54
C ILE A 525 10.06 0.96 -18.14
N LYS A 526 11.34 1.22 -18.31
CA LYS A 526 12.41 0.33 -17.88
C LYS A 526 12.37 0.11 -16.37
N MET A 527 12.20 1.17 -15.57
CA MET A 527 12.04 1.08 -14.10
C MET A 527 10.88 0.16 -13.70
N LEU A 528 9.71 0.31 -14.32
CA LEU A 528 8.56 -0.56 -14.05
C LEU A 528 8.82 -2.01 -14.47
N SER A 529 9.57 -2.22 -15.56
CA SER A 529 9.89 -3.56 -16.07
C SER A 529 10.89 -4.34 -15.20
N LEU A 530 11.57 -3.66 -14.29
CA LEU A 530 12.48 -4.31 -13.34
C LEU A 530 11.73 -4.94 -12.14
N GLY A 531 10.45 -4.62 -11.93
CA GLY A 531 9.68 -5.16 -10.81
C GLY A 531 10.40 -4.95 -9.47
N GLY A 532 10.56 -6.01 -8.70
CA GLY A 532 11.30 -6.04 -7.44
C GLY A 532 12.73 -6.59 -7.56
N SER A 533 13.30 -6.62 -8.77
CA SER A 533 14.66 -7.17 -9.01
C SER A 533 15.81 -6.24 -8.65
N VAL A 534 15.51 -5.01 -8.25
CA VAL A 534 16.50 -4.01 -7.81
C VAL A 534 15.92 -3.15 -6.67
N SER A 535 16.79 -2.58 -5.87
CA SER A 535 16.35 -1.75 -4.74
C SER A 535 15.70 -0.43 -5.19
N PRO A 536 14.82 0.18 -4.38
CA PRO A 536 14.28 1.51 -4.64
C PRO A 536 15.36 2.58 -4.86
N LYS A 537 16.53 2.45 -4.22
CA LYS A 537 17.67 3.34 -4.41
C LYS A 537 18.24 3.25 -5.82
N GLU A 538 18.40 2.03 -6.33
CA GLU A 538 18.88 1.80 -7.71
C GLU A 538 17.87 2.25 -8.75
N LEU A 539 16.56 2.01 -8.50
CA LEU A 539 15.48 2.49 -9.38
C LEU A 539 15.52 4.01 -9.55
N VAL A 540 15.65 4.76 -8.47
CA VAL A 540 15.75 6.24 -8.52
C VAL A 540 17.09 6.69 -9.07
N GLY A 541 18.16 5.91 -8.82
CA GLY A 541 19.50 6.11 -9.37
C GLY A 541 19.52 6.15 -10.92
N MET A 542 18.60 5.43 -11.58
CA MET A 542 18.45 5.48 -13.05
C MET A 542 18.13 6.88 -13.57
N PHE A 543 17.51 7.73 -12.76
CA PHE A 543 17.19 9.13 -13.09
C PHE A 543 18.26 10.11 -12.60
N GLY A 544 19.40 9.61 -12.09
CA GLY A 544 20.51 10.44 -11.59
C GLY A 544 20.28 11.01 -10.18
N PHE A 545 19.38 10.42 -9.38
CA PHE A 545 19.05 10.89 -8.03
C PHE A 545 19.36 9.83 -6.97
N ASP A 546 19.51 10.29 -5.72
CA ASP A 546 19.64 9.44 -4.53
C ASP A 546 18.46 9.71 -3.59
N ILE A 547 17.72 8.66 -3.22
CA ILE A 547 16.60 8.73 -2.27
C ILE A 547 17.03 9.13 -0.85
N GLU A 548 18.32 9.08 -0.54
CA GLU A 548 18.88 9.56 0.73
C GLU A 548 19.16 11.06 0.70
N ASP A 549 19.15 11.69 -0.50
CA ASP A 549 19.32 13.14 -0.65
C ASP A 549 17.97 13.86 -0.51
N LYS A 550 17.90 14.81 0.41
CA LYS A 550 16.72 15.67 0.61
C LYS A 550 16.31 16.42 -0.67
N ASN A 551 17.25 16.76 -1.53
CA ASN A 551 16.98 17.48 -2.78
C ASN A 551 16.09 16.69 -3.74
N PHE A 552 16.15 15.35 -3.71
CA PHE A 552 15.23 14.51 -4.48
C PHE A 552 13.78 14.72 -4.03
N TRP A 553 13.53 14.68 -2.74
CA TRP A 553 12.20 14.86 -2.16
C TRP A 553 11.62 16.26 -2.38
N GLU A 554 12.47 17.28 -2.44
CA GLU A 554 12.05 18.67 -2.76
C GLU A 554 11.41 18.79 -4.15
N ILE A 555 11.70 17.89 -5.10
CA ILE A 555 11.06 17.88 -6.43
C ILE A 555 9.55 17.56 -6.25
N GLY A 556 9.22 16.51 -5.51
CA GLY A 556 7.83 16.14 -5.23
C GLY A 556 7.08 17.22 -4.42
N ILE A 557 7.75 17.83 -3.44
CA ILE A 557 7.20 18.95 -2.66
C ILE A 557 6.84 20.14 -3.56
N LYS A 558 7.65 20.46 -4.56
CA LYS A 558 7.35 21.52 -5.53
C LYS A 558 6.08 21.24 -6.33
N GLU A 559 5.79 19.99 -6.67
CA GLU A 559 4.53 19.64 -7.34
C GLU A 559 3.33 19.84 -6.39
N ILE A 560 3.45 19.51 -5.10
CA ILE A 560 2.42 19.84 -4.12
C ILE A 560 2.18 21.35 -4.03
N GLN A 561 3.27 22.14 -3.93
CA GLN A 561 3.19 23.60 -3.89
C GLN A 561 2.51 24.16 -5.14
N LYS A 562 2.82 23.62 -6.31
CA LYS A 562 2.22 24.03 -7.58
C LYS A 562 0.71 23.79 -7.59
N LEU A 563 0.25 22.59 -7.18
CA LEU A 563 -1.18 22.27 -7.07
C LEU A 563 -1.90 23.23 -6.11
N ILE A 564 -1.27 23.57 -4.98
CA ILE A 564 -1.82 24.54 -4.02
C ILE A 564 -1.90 25.94 -4.64
N ASN A 565 -0.88 26.40 -5.34
CA ASN A 565 -0.88 27.70 -6.01
C ASN A 565 -1.99 27.78 -7.07
N GLU A 566 -2.11 26.77 -7.92
CA GLU A 566 -3.19 26.67 -8.92
C GLU A 566 -4.57 26.69 -8.25
N PHE A 567 -4.75 25.97 -7.13
CA PHE A 567 -5.98 26.02 -6.34
C PHE A 567 -6.28 27.41 -5.77
N MET A 568 -5.25 28.13 -5.31
CA MET A 568 -5.40 29.49 -4.78
C MET A 568 -5.87 30.48 -5.85
N GLU A 569 -5.42 30.32 -7.10
CA GLU A 569 -5.75 31.19 -8.23
C GLU A 569 -7.21 31.02 -8.72
N LEU A 570 -7.81 29.83 -8.55
CA LEU A 570 -9.16 29.53 -9.02
C LEU A 570 -10.27 30.44 -8.45
N GLN A 571 -10.03 31.15 -7.37
CA GLN A 571 -11.02 32.04 -6.74
C GLN A 571 -10.76 33.54 -6.91
N SER A 572 -9.66 33.90 -7.53
CA SER A 572 -9.29 35.31 -7.69
C SER A 572 -10.05 36.02 -8.83
N CYS A 573 -11.08 35.36 -9.40
CA CYS A 573 -11.91 35.93 -10.48
C CYS A 573 -13.33 36.14 -10.03
#